data_d96d243f958e426eef9b901cfb53165e
#
_entry.id   d96d243f958e426eef9b901cfb53165e
#
_cell.length_a   1.000
_cell.length_b   1.000
_cell.length_c   1.000
_cell.angle_alpha   90.00
_cell.angle_beta   90.00
_cell.angle_gamma   90.00
#
_symmetry.space_group_name_H-M   'P 1'
#
loop_
_entity.id
_entity.type
_entity.pdbx_description
1 polymer ?
#
loop_
_entity_poly.entity_id
_entity_poly.type
_entity_poly.pdbx_seq_one_letter_code
_entity_poly.pdbx_strand_id
1 'polypeptide(L)'
;MTQSSQARSLSFGSEAAAYERGRPSYPPDAIDWLLPPGARDVLDLGAGTGKLTTRLVERGLDVVAVDPIAEMLEMLRKSLPETPALLGTAEEIPLADNSVDAVLVAQAWHWFNPERAIPELARVLRPGGRLGLVWNTRDERLGWVRELGRIIGRDGDPMRDHVTLPEPFTDVQRHQVEWTNYLTPQALIDLVASRSYCITSPTQVRTKTLDQVRELLATHPALVNAGGLSLPYVTVCVRATLSA
;
A
#
# COMPACT_ATOMS: atom_id res chain seq x y z
N MET A 1 4.40 12.81 30.95
CA MET A 1 4.61 11.83 29.85
C MET A 1 5.31 10.63 30.46
N THR A 2 4.65 9.47 30.49
CA THR A 2 5.17 8.29 31.16
C THR A 2 6.19 7.55 30.26
N GLN A 3 7.22 6.91 30.86
CA GLN A 3 8.26 6.14 30.16
C GLN A 3 7.70 5.11 29.17
N SER A 4 6.47 4.61 29.37
CA SER A 4 5.81 3.67 28.46
C SER A 4 5.37 4.32 27.13
N SER A 5 5.08 5.62 27.12
CA SER A 5 4.72 6.37 25.91
C SER A 5 5.96 6.65 25.03
N GLN A 6 7.09 6.93 25.67
CA GLN A 6 8.36 7.15 24.96
C GLN A 6 8.95 5.85 24.38
N ALA A 7 8.82 4.72 25.08
CA ALA A 7 9.25 3.42 24.57
C ALA A 7 8.39 2.96 23.38
N ARG A 8 7.08 3.20 23.38
CA ARG A 8 6.19 2.97 22.24
C ARG A 8 6.56 3.86 21.04
N SER A 9 6.78 5.15 21.27
CA SER A 9 7.20 6.09 20.21
C SER A 9 8.53 5.71 19.54
N LEU A 10 9.51 5.23 20.31
CA LEU A 10 10.80 4.78 19.80
C LEU A 10 10.72 3.45 19.04
N SER A 11 9.87 2.51 19.46
CA SER A 11 9.63 1.25 18.73
C SER A 11 8.89 1.51 17.42
N PHE A 12 7.90 2.39 17.40
CA PHE A 12 7.21 2.80 16.18
C PHE A 12 8.14 3.51 15.19
N GLY A 13 9.08 4.33 15.64
CA GLY A 13 10.04 5.01 14.77
C GLY A 13 10.99 4.05 14.02
N SER A 14 11.48 3.00 14.68
CA SER A 14 12.33 1.99 14.06
C SER A 14 11.54 1.03 13.16
N GLU A 15 10.33 0.68 13.55
CA GLU A 15 9.42 -0.17 12.79
C GLU A 15 8.90 0.55 11.55
N ALA A 16 8.62 1.82 11.67
CA ALA A 16 8.19 2.66 10.58
C ALA A 16 9.31 2.90 9.54
N ALA A 17 10.58 3.04 9.98
CA ALA A 17 11.71 3.10 9.06
C ALA A 17 11.96 1.76 8.33
N ALA A 18 11.72 0.62 8.99
CA ALA A 18 11.75 -0.70 8.37
C ALA A 18 10.58 -0.88 7.38
N TYR A 19 9.40 -0.37 7.72
CA TYR A 19 8.23 -0.32 6.86
C TYR A 19 8.54 0.46 5.57
N GLU A 20 9.14 1.64 5.71
CA GLU A 20 9.47 2.50 4.58
C GLU A 20 10.50 1.85 3.64
N ARG A 21 11.56 1.25 4.18
CA ARG A 21 12.59 0.58 3.37
C ARG A 21 12.12 -0.73 2.75
N GLY A 22 11.27 -1.47 3.43
CA GLY A 22 10.90 -2.84 3.05
C GLY A 22 9.75 -2.92 2.05
N ARG A 23 8.75 -2.05 2.13
CA ARG A 23 7.56 -2.13 1.26
C ARG A 23 7.87 -1.69 -0.17
N PRO A 24 7.51 -2.50 -1.18
CA PRO A 24 7.69 -2.11 -2.57
C PRO A 24 6.81 -0.91 -2.93
N SER A 25 7.30 -0.10 -3.85
CA SER A 25 6.52 0.95 -4.48
C SER A 25 5.59 0.36 -5.56
N TYR A 26 4.88 1.20 -6.29
CA TYR A 26 3.97 0.79 -7.35
C TYR A 26 4.62 1.04 -8.72
N PRO A 27 4.46 0.13 -9.70
CA PRO A 27 5.00 0.33 -11.03
C PRO A 27 4.32 1.53 -11.72
N PRO A 28 5.10 2.34 -12.47
CA PRO A 28 4.57 3.53 -13.15
C PRO A 28 3.34 3.23 -14.00
N ASP A 29 3.38 2.18 -14.82
CA ASP A 29 2.30 1.79 -15.72
C ASP A 29 0.97 1.52 -14.99
N ALA A 30 1.05 0.95 -13.77
CA ALA A 30 -0.14 0.71 -12.95
C ALA A 30 -0.79 2.02 -12.51
N ILE A 31 0.02 2.99 -12.08
CA ILE A 31 -0.48 4.30 -11.63
C ILE A 31 -1.05 5.07 -12.81
N ASP A 32 -0.35 5.09 -13.95
CA ASP A 32 -0.78 5.80 -15.14
C ASP A 32 -2.10 5.24 -15.68
N TRP A 33 -2.29 3.92 -15.57
CA TRP A 33 -3.55 3.28 -15.96
C TRP A 33 -4.71 3.63 -15.00
N LEU A 34 -4.45 3.85 -13.72
CA LEU A 34 -5.47 4.20 -12.72
C LEU A 34 -5.95 5.64 -12.84
N LEU A 35 -5.11 6.56 -13.28
CA LEU A 35 -5.45 7.98 -13.38
C LEU A 35 -6.33 8.26 -14.61
N PRO A 36 -7.35 9.15 -14.50
CA PRO A 36 -8.05 9.65 -15.68
C PRO A 36 -7.14 10.61 -16.48
N PRO A 37 -7.32 10.69 -17.80
CA PRO A 37 -6.59 11.66 -18.61
C PRO A 37 -6.80 13.09 -18.11
N GLY A 38 -5.71 13.84 -17.93
CA GLY A 38 -5.75 15.23 -17.49
C GLY A 38 -6.04 15.43 -15.99
N ALA A 39 -6.03 14.38 -15.19
CA ALA A 39 -6.15 14.49 -13.74
C ALA A 39 -5.09 15.42 -13.15
N ARG A 40 -5.48 16.25 -12.19
CA ARG A 40 -4.61 17.13 -11.42
C ARG A 40 -4.77 16.90 -9.93
N ASP A 41 -6.00 16.99 -9.44
CA ASP A 41 -6.33 16.87 -8.02
C ASP A 41 -6.59 15.40 -7.68
N VAL A 42 -5.75 14.80 -6.83
CA VAL A 42 -5.81 13.38 -6.51
C VAL A 42 -5.82 13.16 -4.99
N LEU A 43 -6.73 12.33 -4.53
CA LEU A 43 -6.75 11.83 -3.15
C LEU A 43 -6.04 10.47 -3.09
N ASP A 44 -5.03 10.34 -2.23
CA ASP A 44 -4.48 9.06 -1.76
C ASP A 44 -5.17 8.70 -0.44
N LEU A 45 -6.09 7.74 -0.47
CA LEU A 45 -6.93 7.36 0.66
C LEU A 45 -6.45 6.06 1.31
N GLY A 46 -6.14 6.12 2.60
CA GLY A 46 -5.38 5.08 3.30
C GLY A 46 -3.90 5.18 2.94
N ALA A 47 -3.37 6.41 2.91
CA ALA A 47 -2.06 6.75 2.37
C ALA A 47 -0.89 6.13 3.15
N GLY A 48 -1.09 5.79 4.42
CA GLY A 48 -0.05 5.26 5.28
C GLY A 48 1.14 6.21 5.37
N THR A 49 2.33 5.68 5.10
CA THR A 49 3.59 6.45 5.10
C THR A 49 3.85 7.21 3.78
N GLY A 50 2.91 7.17 2.81
CA GLY A 50 3.01 7.94 1.57
C GLY A 50 3.68 7.23 0.39
N LYS A 51 3.71 5.90 0.36
CA LYS A 51 4.31 5.13 -0.76
C LYS A 51 3.66 5.42 -2.12
N LEU A 52 2.33 5.48 -2.17
CA LEU A 52 1.62 5.88 -3.38
C LEU A 52 1.68 7.40 -3.55
N THR A 53 1.48 8.16 -2.47
CA THR A 53 1.56 9.63 -2.47
C THR A 53 2.84 10.13 -3.17
N THR A 54 4.01 9.57 -2.82
CA THR A 54 5.29 9.91 -3.46
C THR A 54 5.22 9.73 -4.98
N ARG A 55 4.66 8.63 -5.46
CA ARG A 55 4.55 8.35 -6.90
C ARG A 55 3.59 9.29 -7.63
N LEU A 56 2.59 9.79 -6.93
CA LEU A 56 1.64 10.77 -7.48
C LEU A 56 2.27 12.15 -7.54
N VAL A 57 2.96 12.58 -6.47
CA VAL A 57 3.70 13.86 -6.43
C VAL A 57 4.80 13.91 -7.48
N GLU A 58 5.56 12.82 -7.69
CA GLU A 58 6.58 12.71 -8.75
C GLU A 58 6.02 12.92 -10.16
N ARG A 59 4.70 12.76 -10.36
CA ARG A 59 3.99 13.05 -11.61
C ARG A 59 3.51 14.48 -11.74
N GLY A 60 3.78 15.32 -10.73
CA GLY A 60 3.34 16.71 -10.71
C GLY A 60 1.85 16.88 -10.44
N LEU A 61 1.25 15.90 -9.74
CA LEU A 61 -0.16 15.96 -9.33
C LEU A 61 -0.30 16.74 -8.02
N ASP A 62 -1.41 17.43 -7.87
CA ASP A 62 -1.83 18.07 -6.63
C ASP A 62 -2.47 17.00 -5.73
N VAL A 63 -1.70 16.47 -4.76
CA VAL A 63 -2.10 15.31 -3.96
C VAL A 63 -2.50 15.72 -2.55
N VAL A 64 -3.63 15.20 -2.10
CA VAL A 64 -4.01 15.17 -0.68
C VAL A 64 -3.93 13.74 -0.20
N ALA A 65 -3.27 13.50 0.94
CA ALA A 65 -3.18 12.20 1.58
C ALA A 65 -4.12 12.13 2.79
N VAL A 66 -4.88 11.06 2.92
CA VAL A 66 -5.78 10.83 4.07
C VAL A 66 -5.49 9.45 4.67
N ASP A 67 -5.31 9.39 5.99
CA ASP A 67 -5.13 8.13 6.72
C ASP A 67 -5.71 8.26 8.15
N PRO A 68 -6.28 7.20 8.74
CA PRO A 68 -6.79 7.23 10.10
C PRO A 68 -5.70 7.17 11.17
N ILE A 69 -4.45 6.87 10.82
CA ILE A 69 -3.34 6.66 11.76
C ILE A 69 -2.41 7.88 11.76
N ALA A 70 -2.47 8.66 12.83
CA ALA A 70 -1.69 9.91 12.95
C ALA A 70 -0.18 9.69 12.81
N GLU A 71 0.35 8.60 13.37
CA GLU A 71 1.78 8.25 13.30
C GLU A 71 2.24 7.96 11.87
N MET A 72 1.38 7.39 11.03
CA MET A 72 1.67 7.18 9.60
C MET A 72 1.75 8.52 8.87
N LEU A 73 0.81 9.42 9.14
CA LEU A 73 0.82 10.76 8.55
C LEU A 73 2.01 11.61 9.00
N GLU A 74 2.49 11.44 10.23
CA GLU A 74 3.72 12.10 10.69
C GLU A 74 4.94 11.69 9.86
N MET A 75 5.01 10.43 9.45
CA MET A 75 6.08 9.95 8.58
C MET A 75 5.93 10.47 7.16
N LEU A 76 4.71 10.45 6.63
CA LEU A 76 4.41 11.02 5.33
C LEU A 76 4.83 12.50 5.28
N ARG A 77 4.47 13.31 6.27
CA ARG A 77 4.86 14.72 6.36
C ARG A 77 6.37 14.95 6.42
N LYS A 78 7.13 14.03 7.03
CA LYS A 78 8.60 14.10 7.04
C LYS A 78 9.20 13.86 5.65
N SER A 79 8.60 12.96 4.88
CA SER A 79 9.07 12.62 3.52
C SER A 79 8.55 13.59 2.46
N LEU A 80 7.33 14.10 2.64
CA LEU A 80 6.61 14.96 1.70
C LEU A 80 6.02 16.18 2.45
N PRO A 81 6.85 17.12 2.90
CA PRO A 81 6.42 18.22 3.77
C PRO A 81 5.42 19.18 3.11
N GLU A 82 5.43 19.28 1.79
CA GLU A 82 4.52 20.15 1.02
C GLU A 82 3.18 19.49 0.70
N THR A 83 3.02 18.17 0.95
CA THR A 83 1.80 17.45 0.63
C THR A 83 0.82 17.54 1.81
N PRO A 84 -0.41 18.05 1.61
CA PRO A 84 -1.44 18.01 2.63
C PRO A 84 -1.73 16.58 3.08
N ALA A 85 -1.58 16.34 4.39
CA ALA A 85 -1.79 15.04 4.99
C ALA A 85 -2.80 15.18 6.15
N LEU A 86 -4.01 14.66 5.96
CA LEU A 86 -5.17 14.89 6.82
C LEU A 86 -5.55 13.61 7.55
N LEU A 87 -5.91 13.75 8.82
CA LEU A 87 -6.48 12.65 9.61
C LEU A 87 -7.93 12.44 9.18
N GLY A 88 -8.28 11.22 8.78
CA GLY A 88 -9.64 10.87 8.34
C GLY A 88 -9.75 9.42 7.96
N THR A 89 -10.97 8.97 7.71
CA THR A 89 -11.29 7.60 7.30
C THR A 89 -11.95 7.60 5.92
N ALA A 90 -12.11 6.42 5.32
CA ALA A 90 -12.84 6.29 4.07
C ALA A 90 -14.35 6.55 4.23
N GLU A 91 -14.87 6.41 5.44
CA GLU A 91 -16.27 6.62 5.82
C GLU A 91 -16.60 8.07 6.19
N GLU A 92 -15.55 8.92 6.35
CA GLU A 92 -15.65 10.35 6.66
C GLU A 92 -14.39 11.04 6.11
N ILE A 93 -14.43 11.37 4.81
CA ILE A 93 -13.30 11.97 4.09
C ILE A 93 -13.28 13.48 4.35
N PRO A 94 -12.19 14.04 4.90
CA PRO A 94 -12.13 15.47 5.28
C PRO A 94 -11.84 16.38 4.07
N LEU A 95 -12.57 16.19 2.98
CA LEU A 95 -12.49 16.98 1.75
C LEU A 95 -13.89 17.50 1.37
N ALA A 96 -13.91 18.59 0.63
CA ALA A 96 -15.14 19.14 0.07
C ALA A 96 -15.74 18.24 -1.02
N ASP A 97 -17.02 18.41 -1.30
CA ASP A 97 -17.70 17.76 -2.40
C ASP A 97 -17.05 18.15 -3.73
N ASN A 98 -16.98 17.22 -4.67
CA ASN A 98 -16.47 17.44 -6.05
C ASN A 98 -15.09 18.13 -6.07
N SER A 99 -14.19 17.73 -5.18
CA SER A 99 -12.88 18.39 -5.00
C SER A 99 -11.73 17.71 -5.71
N VAL A 100 -11.86 16.42 -6.09
CA VAL A 100 -10.78 15.65 -6.71
C VAL A 100 -11.20 14.97 -8.01
N ASP A 101 -10.23 14.79 -8.93
CA ASP A 101 -10.42 14.10 -10.22
C ASP A 101 -10.30 12.59 -10.07
N ALA A 102 -9.50 12.15 -9.08
CA ALA A 102 -9.33 10.74 -8.77
C ALA A 102 -9.15 10.49 -7.28
N VAL A 103 -9.66 9.35 -6.82
CA VAL A 103 -9.32 8.77 -5.52
C VAL A 103 -8.58 7.47 -5.78
N LEU A 104 -7.36 7.34 -5.24
CA LEU A 104 -6.58 6.11 -5.31
C LEU A 104 -6.48 5.48 -3.92
N VAL A 105 -6.64 4.16 -3.86
CA VAL A 105 -6.56 3.35 -2.65
C VAL A 105 -5.54 2.24 -2.85
N ALA A 106 -4.45 2.31 -2.11
CA ALA A 106 -3.36 1.36 -2.24
C ALA A 106 -3.28 0.44 -1.03
N GLN A 107 -3.51 -0.86 -1.21
CA GLN A 107 -3.43 -1.89 -0.16
C GLN A 107 -4.35 -1.63 1.06
N ALA A 108 -5.35 -0.75 0.95
CA ALA A 108 -6.17 -0.31 2.08
C ALA A 108 -7.65 -0.67 1.97
N TRP A 109 -8.14 -1.02 0.79
CA TRP A 109 -9.57 -1.25 0.53
C TRP A 109 -10.25 -2.22 1.51
N HIS A 110 -9.58 -3.28 1.92
CA HIS A 110 -10.10 -4.30 2.82
C HIS A 110 -10.32 -3.83 4.28
N TRP A 111 -9.88 -2.62 4.61
CA TRP A 111 -10.14 -1.99 5.90
C TRP A 111 -11.40 -1.12 5.90
N PHE A 112 -11.93 -0.80 4.72
CA PHE A 112 -13.06 0.10 4.57
C PHE A 112 -14.39 -0.63 4.78
N ASN A 113 -15.36 0.09 5.30
CA ASN A 113 -16.77 -0.32 5.22
C ASN A 113 -17.36 0.19 3.90
N PRO A 114 -17.59 -0.66 2.88
CA PRO A 114 -18.04 -0.20 1.57
C PRO A 114 -19.38 0.54 1.61
N GLU A 115 -20.31 0.15 2.48
CA GLU A 115 -21.63 0.80 2.59
C GLU A 115 -21.53 2.28 2.97
N ARG A 116 -20.49 2.67 3.71
CA ARG A 116 -20.22 4.04 4.12
C ARG A 116 -19.17 4.74 3.26
N ALA A 117 -18.16 4.00 2.82
CA ALA A 117 -17.08 4.56 2.02
C ALA A 117 -17.54 4.93 0.60
N ILE A 118 -18.40 4.12 -0.05
CA ILE A 118 -18.87 4.38 -1.41
C ILE A 118 -19.56 5.76 -1.54
N PRO A 119 -20.51 6.16 -0.67
CA PRO A 119 -21.09 7.50 -0.70
C PRO A 119 -20.06 8.62 -0.52
N GLU A 120 -19.09 8.46 0.36
CA GLU A 120 -18.04 9.46 0.60
C GLU A 120 -17.09 9.60 -0.61
N LEU A 121 -16.71 8.47 -1.21
CA LEU A 121 -15.92 8.46 -2.44
C LEU A 121 -16.66 9.17 -3.59
N ALA A 122 -17.96 8.90 -3.73
CA ALA A 122 -18.79 9.58 -4.73
C ALA A 122 -18.94 11.08 -4.43
N ARG A 123 -19.03 11.48 -3.17
CA ARG A 123 -19.15 12.87 -2.74
C ARG A 123 -17.92 13.70 -3.11
N VAL A 124 -16.72 13.19 -2.82
CA VAL A 124 -15.48 13.95 -3.03
C VAL A 124 -15.01 13.96 -4.47
N LEU A 125 -15.36 12.95 -5.27
CA LEU A 125 -15.04 12.88 -6.69
C LEU A 125 -15.87 13.89 -7.49
N ARG A 126 -15.24 14.52 -8.46
CA ARG A 126 -15.95 15.28 -9.50
C ARG A 126 -16.77 14.34 -10.38
N PRO A 127 -17.88 14.79 -10.99
CA PRO A 127 -18.61 14.00 -11.97
C PRO A 127 -17.68 13.46 -13.06
N GLY A 128 -17.72 12.17 -13.36
CA GLY A 128 -16.80 11.51 -14.28
C GLY A 128 -15.42 11.22 -13.70
N GLY A 129 -15.19 11.56 -12.44
CA GLY A 129 -13.95 11.24 -11.71
C GLY A 129 -13.74 9.74 -11.51
N ARG A 130 -12.53 9.35 -11.15
CA ARG A 130 -12.14 7.93 -11.12
C ARG A 130 -11.77 7.44 -9.73
N LEU A 131 -12.31 6.30 -9.36
CA LEU A 131 -11.82 5.48 -8.26
C LEU A 131 -10.83 4.46 -8.78
N GLY A 132 -9.63 4.42 -8.20
CA GLY A 132 -8.58 3.45 -8.52
C GLY A 132 -8.15 2.67 -7.28
N LEU A 133 -8.15 1.35 -7.38
CA LEU A 133 -7.72 0.44 -6.32
C LEU A 133 -6.48 -0.31 -6.80
N VAL A 134 -5.47 -0.46 -5.95
CA VAL A 134 -4.22 -1.12 -6.34
C VAL A 134 -3.65 -2.01 -5.22
N TRP A 135 -3.19 -3.20 -5.62
CA TRP A 135 -2.54 -4.16 -4.73
C TRP A 135 -1.27 -4.73 -5.38
N ASN A 136 -0.20 -4.76 -4.60
CA ASN A 136 0.99 -5.53 -4.95
C ASN A 136 0.90 -6.91 -4.31
N THR A 137 1.10 -7.95 -5.12
CA THR A 137 1.13 -9.35 -4.67
C THR A 137 2.41 -9.99 -5.15
N ARG A 138 3.11 -10.72 -4.30
CA ARG A 138 4.26 -11.52 -4.73
C ARG A 138 3.80 -12.61 -5.69
N ASP A 139 4.58 -12.80 -6.75
CA ASP A 139 4.33 -13.88 -7.69
C ASP A 139 4.88 -15.21 -7.16
N GLU A 140 4.01 -16.02 -6.60
CA GLU A 140 4.34 -17.33 -6.03
C GLU A 140 4.56 -18.43 -7.09
N ARG A 141 4.60 -18.09 -8.39
CA ARG A 141 5.00 -19.05 -9.44
C ARG A 141 6.43 -19.52 -9.24
N LEU A 142 7.34 -18.67 -8.74
CA LEU A 142 8.69 -19.06 -8.36
C LEU A 142 8.71 -19.84 -7.04
N GLY A 143 9.49 -20.94 -7.02
CA GLY A 143 9.57 -21.87 -5.88
C GLY A 143 9.93 -21.20 -4.55
N TRP A 144 10.99 -20.39 -4.53
CA TRP A 144 11.44 -19.70 -3.33
C TRP A 144 10.46 -18.63 -2.84
N VAL A 145 9.74 -17.97 -3.74
CA VAL A 145 8.70 -16.97 -3.38
C VAL A 145 7.49 -17.67 -2.73
N ARG A 146 7.13 -18.84 -3.25
CA ARG A 146 6.09 -19.69 -2.64
C ARG A 146 6.51 -20.17 -1.25
N GLU A 147 7.78 -20.52 -1.07
CA GLU A 147 8.32 -20.93 0.23
C GLU A 147 8.34 -19.75 1.21
N LEU A 148 8.76 -18.59 0.76
CA LEU A 148 8.61 -17.34 1.52
C LEU A 148 7.14 -17.09 1.90
N GLY A 149 6.20 -17.30 0.99
CA GLY A 149 4.76 -17.17 1.27
C GLY A 149 4.27 -18.13 2.36
N ARG A 150 4.82 -19.35 2.48
CA ARG A 150 4.51 -20.27 3.57
C ARG A 150 5.02 -19.80 4.92
N ILE A 151 6.17 -19.12 4.94
CA ILE A 151 6.79 -18.58 6.15
C ILE A 151 6.00 -17.36 6.67
N ILE A 152 5.68 -16.42 5.79
CA ILE A 152 5.17 -15.10 6.18
C ILE A 152 3.68 -14.88 5.86
N GLY A 153 2.99 -15.93 5.43
CA GLY A 153 1.63 -15.86 4.93
C GLY A 153 1.58 -15.34 3.48
N ARG A 154 0.49 -15.69 2.79
CA ARG A 154 0.25 -15.21 1.44
C ARG A 154 0.02 -13.71 1.41
N ASP A 155 0.52 -13.05 0.38
CA ASP A 155 0.06 -11.72 0.03
C ASP A 155 -1.32 -11.84 -0.62
N GLY A 156 -2.18 -10.97 -0.23
CA GLY A 156 -3.42 -10.79 -0.93
C GLY A 156 -4.57 -10.49 0.02
N ASP A 157 -5.27 -9.46 -0.34
CA ASP A 157 -6.62 -9.22 0.10
C ASP A 157 -7.50 -10.27 -0.59
N PRO A 158 -8.22 -11.14 0.14
CA PRO A 158 -9.17 -12.08 -0.47
C PRO A 158 -10.24 -11.36 -1.30
N MET A 159 -10.52 -10.10 -0.99
CA MET A 159 -11.47 -9.26 -1.72
C MET A 159 -10.92 -8.73 -3.04
N ARG A 160 -9.60 -8.70 -3.23
CA ARG A 160 -8.94 -8.16 -4.42
C ARG A 160 -9.50 -8.72 -5.74
N ASP A 161 -9.69 -10.02 -5.79
CA ASP A 161 -10.14 -10.71 -7.00
C ASP A 161 -11.67 -10.60 -7.20
N HIS A 162 -12.39 -10.19 -6.16
CA HIS A 162 -13.85 -10.13 -6.10
C HIS A 162 -14.39 -8.72 -5.80
N VAL A 163 -13.57 -7.68 -5.93
CA VAL A 163 -14.06 -6.31 -5.73
C VAL A 163 -15.22 -6.03 -6.68
N THR A 164 -16.37 -5.75 -6.09
CA THR A 164 -17.54 -5.22 -6.77
C THR A 164 -17.72 -3.77 -6.31
N LEU A 165 -17.82 -2.88 -7.26
CA LEU A 165 -18.13 -1.48 -6.98
C LEU A 165 -19.58 -1.26 -7.44
N PRO A 166 -20.52 -1.01 -6.50
CA PRO A 166 -21.92 -0.75 -6.84
C PRO A 166 -22.09 0.67 -7.40
N GLU A 167 -23.27 0.99 -7.85
CA GLU A 167 -23.65 2.37 -8.15
C GLU A 167 -23.27 3.30 -6.96
N PRO A 168 -22.79 4.52 -7.27
CA PRO A 168 -22.80 5.19 -8.57
C PRO A 168 -21.55 4.95 -9.45
N PHE A 169 -20.73 3.93 -9.17
CA PHE A 169 -19.54 3.61 -9.94
C PHE A 169 -19.87 2.68 -11.12
N THR A 170 -19.43 3.06 -12.31
CA THR A 170 -19.64 2.34 -13.57
C THR A 170 -18.31 2.06 -14.27
N ASP A 171 -18.34 1.36 -15.41
CA ASP A 171 -17.16 1.03 -16.23
C ASP A 171 -16.02 0.41 -15.39
N VAL A 172 -16.37 -0.60 -14.58
CA VAL A 172 -15.37 -1.29 -13.74
C VAL A 172 -14.43 -2.09 -14.63
N GLN A 173 -13.16 -1.71 -14.62
CA GLN A 173 -12.10 -2.34 -15.41
C GLN A 173 -11.01 -2.90 -14.51
N ARG A 174 -10.30 -3.94 -14.99
CA ARG A 174 -9.20 -4.59 -14.29
C ARG A 174 -7.96 -4.60 -15.16
N HIS A 175 -6.81 -4.46 -14.54
CA HIS A 175 -5.51 -4.51 -15.20
C HIS A 175 -4.48 -5.16 -14.28
N GLN A 176 -3.47 -5.79 -14.87
CA GLN A 176 -2.37 -6.40 -14.12
C GLN A 176 -1.03 -5.98 -14.74
N VAL A 177 -0.07 -5.68 -13.87
CA VAL A 177 1.30 -5.34 -14.26
C VAL A 177 2.24 -6.31 -13.56
N GLU A 178 2.97 -7.11 -14.33
CA GLU A 178 4.04 -7.96 -13.81
C GLU A 178 5.35 -7.15 -13.76
N TRP A 179 6.05 -7.22 -12.64
CA TRP A 179 7.30 -6.51 -12.45
C TRP A 179 8.19 -7.19 -11.41
N THR A 180 9.43 -6.75 -11.30
CA THR A 180 10.40 -7.32 -10.37
C THR A 180 10.92 -6.25 -9.42
N ASN A 181 10.87 -6.56 -8.13
CA ASN A 181 11.52 -5.75 -7.11
C ASN A 181 12.90 -6.34 -6.81
N TYR A 182 13.95 -5.55 -7.06
CA TYR A 182 15.33 -5.96 -6.80
C TYR A 182 15.71 -5.57 -5.36
N LEU A 183 16.09 -6.56 -4.57
CA LEU A 183 16.35 -6.41 -3.14
C LEU A 183 17.70 -7.00 -2.77
N THR A 184 18.32 -6.46 -1.73
CA THR A 184 19.36 -7.19 -1.01
C THR A 184 18.73 -8.23 -0.06
N PRO A 185 19.48 -9.27 0.38
CA PRO A 185 19.00 -10.19 1.40
C PRO A 185 18.49 -9.47 2.66
N GLN A 186 19.19 -8.42 3.10
CA GLN A 186 18.77 -7.62 4.25
C GLN A 186 17.46 -6.87 3.98
N ALA A 187 17.29 -6.29 2.80
CA ALA A 187 16.06 -5.61 2.42
C ALA A 187 14.83 -6.55 2.40
N LEU A 188 15.03 -7.84 2.05
CA LEU A 188 13.96 -8.84 2.17
C LEU A 188 13.59 -9.11 3.64
N ILE A 189 14.57 -9.19 4.54
CA ILE A 189 14.33 -9.34 5.97
C ILE A 189 13.57 -8.12 6.51
N ASP A 190 13.96 -6.90 6.14
CA ASP A 190 13.30 -5.65 6.52
C ASP A 190 11.86 -5.59 5.97
N LEU A 191 11.64 -6.03 4.72
CA LEU A 191 10.30 -6.19 4.13
C LEU A 191 9.41 -7.08 4.99
N VAL A 192 9.91 -8.24 5.40
CA VAL A 192 9.15 -9.18 6.25
C VAL A 192 8.89 -8.58 7.63
N ALA A 193 9.90 -7.96 8.24
CA ALA A 193 9.77 -7.32 9.56
C ALA A 193 8.74 -6.18 9.56
N SER A 194 8.52 -5.51 8.43
CA SER A 194 7.58 -4.40 8.25
C SER A 194 6.11 -4.84 8.07
N ARG A 195 5.84 -6.14 7.94
CA ARG A 195 4.46 -6.61 7.75
C ARG A 195 3.65 -6.50 9.03
N SER A 196 2.40 -6.09 8.91
CA SER A 196 1.48 -5.94 10.06
C SER A 196 1.46 -7.19 10.94
N TYR A 197 1.43 -8.38 10.32
CA TYR A 197 1.54 -9.65 11.04
C TYR A 197 2.80 -9.74 11.92
N CYS A 198 3.98 -9.38 11.40
CA CYS A 198 5.22 -9.39 12.18
C CYS A 198 5.23 -8.33 13.29
N ILE A 199 4.65 -7.16 13.02
CA ILE A 199 4.59 -6.04 13.97
C ILE A 199 3.66 -6.39 15.16
N THR A 200 2.52 -7.01 14.88
CA THR A 200 1.50 -7.32 15.89
C THR A 200 1.71 -8.67 16.60
N SER A 201 2.61 -9.51 16.08
CA SER A 201 2.90 -10.81 16.66
C SER A 201 3.76 -10.73 17.93
N PRO A 202 3.62 -11.67 18.88
CA PRO A 202 4.53 -11.81 20.01
C PRO A 202 5.99 -11.92 19.55
N THR A 203 6.93 -11.38 20.32
CA THR A 203 8.37 -11.34 19.99
C THR A 203 8.92 -12.70 19.56
N GLN A 204 8.52 -13.78 20.21
CA GLN A 204 8.97 -15.14 19.86
C GLN A 204 8.53 -15.56 18.45
N VAL A 205 7.29 -15.23 18.06
CA VAL A 205 6.74 -15.53 16.73
C VAL A 205 7.48 -14.71 15.68
N ARG A 206 7.67 -13.42 15.94
CA ARG A 206 8.43 -12.52 15.06
C ARG A 206 9.85 -13.02 14.84
N THR A 207 10.59 -13.35 15.92
CA THR A 207 11.96 -13.87 15.83
C THR A 207 11.99 -15.15 15.01
N LYS A 208 11.12 -16.12 15.30
CA LYS A 208 11.04 -17.38 14.57
C LYS A 208 10.78 -17.16 13.07
N THR A 209 9.86 -16.27 12.73
CA THR A 209 9.56 -15.94 11.32
C THR A 209 10.79 -15.36 10.61
N LEU A 210 11.49 -14.42 11.24
CA LEU A 210 12.69 -13.82 10.65
C LEU A 210 13.84 -14.82 10.53
N ASP A 211 13.98 -15.75 11.48
CA ASP A 211 14.99 -16.82 11.41
C ASP A 211 14.69 -17.79 10.26
N GLN A 212 13.43 -18.15 10.06
CA GLN A 212 13.03 -18.98 8.91
C GLN A 212 13.31 -18.27 7.56
N VAL A 213 13.15 -16.94 7.49
CA VAL A 213 13.53 -16.18 6.28
C VAL A 213 15.04 -16.17 6.08
N ARG A 214 15.85 -16.03 7.16
CA ARG A 214 17.31 -16.13 7.07
C ARG A 214 17.75 -17.52 6.62
N GLU A 215 17.12 -18.57 7.12
CA GLU A 215 17.36 -19.95 6.72
C GLU A 215 17.05 -20.15 5.23
N LEU A 216 15.89 -19.66 4.75
CA LEU A 216 15.53 -19.70 3.34
C LEU A 216 16.59 -19.01 2.46
N LEU A 217 17.07 -17.83 2.87
CA LEU A 217 18.13 -17.10 2.16
C LEU A 217 19.45 -17.87 2.13
N ALA A 218 19.78 -18.61 3.20
CA ALA A 218 21.04 -19.34 3.35
C ALA A 218 21.03 -20.70 2.66
N THR A 219 19.85 -21.31 2.44
CA THR A 219 19.76 -22.72 2.03
C THR A 219 19.12 -22.92 0.64
N HIS A 220 18.23 -22.00 0.22
CA HIS A 220 17.53 -22.20 -1.06
C HIS A 220 18.49 -22.02 -2.26
N PRO A 221 18.57 -22.99 -3.19
CA PRO A 221 19.55 -22.97 -4.30
C PRO A 221 19.52 -21.71 -5.17
N ALA A 222 18.35 -21.08 -5.34
CA ALA A 222 18.22 -19.85 -6.12
C ALA A 222 18.66 -18.58 -5.37
N LEU A 223 18.96 -18.67 -4.07
CA LEU A 223 19.24 -17.52 -3.20
C LEU A 223 20.66 -17.59 -2.61
N VAL A 224 21.20 -18.78 -2.44
CA VAL A 224 22.56 -18.99 -1.92
C VAL A 224 23.57 -18.27 -2.81
N ASN A 225 24.41 -17.46 -2.19
CA ASN A 225 25.43 -16.64 -2.86
C ASN A 225 24.89 -15.58 -3.84
N ALA A 226 23.60 -15.29 -3.84
CA ALA A 226 23.04 -14.21 -4.64
C ALA A 226 23.39 -12.86 -3.99
N GLY A 227 24.13 -12.01 -4.72
CA GLY A 227 24.42 -10.63 -4.29
C GLY A 227 23.18 -9.73 -4.30
N GLY A 228 22.08 -10.19 -4.91
CA GLY A 228 20.80 -9.53 -4.98
C GLY A 228 19.69 -10.52 -5.30
N LEU A 229 18.46 -10.15 -4.96
CA LEU A 229 17.25 -10.96 -5.11
C LEU A 229 16.32 -10.30 -6.11
N SER A 230 15.78 -11.09 -7.01
CA SER A 230 14.72 -10.68 -7.95
C SER A 230 13.39 -11.19 -7.41
N LEU A 231 12.68 -10.36 -6.64
CA LEU A 231 11.36 -10.70 -6.09
C LEU A 231 10.27 -10.25 -7.06
N PRO A 232 9.63 -11.18 -7.79
CA PRO A 232 8.60 -10.84 -8.73
C PRO A 232 7.29 -10.47 -8.03
N TYR A 233 6.60 -9.49 -8.61
CA TYR A 233 5.30 -9.02 -8.18
C TYR A 233 4.31 -8.99 -9.34
N VAL A 234 3.05 -9.18 -9.00
CA VAL A 234 1.90 -8.82 -9.83
C VAL A 234 1.16 -7.69 -9.11
N THR A 235 1.11 -6.53 -9.75
CA THR A 235 0.27 -5.42 -9.30
C THR A 235 -1.09 -5.56 -9.94
N VAL A 236 -2.12 -5.74 -9.14
CA VAL A 236 -3.52 -5.81 -9.57
C VAL A 236 -4.16 -4.46 -9.39
N CYS A 237 -4.77 -3.94 -10.45
CA CYS A 237 -5.45 -2.66 -10.50
C CYS A 237 -6.93 -2.87 -10.82
N VAL A 238 -7.79 -2.13 -10.14
CA VAL A 238 -9.21 -1.99 -10.47
C VAL A 238 -9.50 -0.50 -10.56
N ARG A 239 -10.20 -0.08 -11.61
CA ARG A 239 -10.69 1.29 -11.74
C ARG A 239 -12.16 1.31 -12.09
N ALA A 240 -12.84 2.35 -11.66
CA ALA A 240 -14.23 2.62 -12.02
C ALA A 240 -14.44 4.13 -12.15
N THR A 241 -15.44 4.52 -12.93
CA THR A 241 -15.78 5.92 -13.17
C THR A 241 -17.05 6.27 -12.38
N LEU A 242 -17.03 7.42 -11.71
CA LEU A 242 -18.24 7.97 -11.09
C LEU A 242 -19.21 8.40 -12.21
N SER A 243 -20.43 7.93 -12.17
CA SER A 243 -21.49 8.37 -13.08
C SER A 243 -21.70 9.89 -12.98
N ALA A 244 -21.97 10.50 -14.11
CA ALA A 244 -22.26 11.94 -14.20
C ALA A 244 -23.60 12.32 -13.55
#